data_c4b12922a874206804303ee4e85f8986
#
_entry.id   c4b12922a874206804303ee4e85f8986
#
_cell.length_a   1.000
_cell.length_b   1.000
_cell.length_c   1.000
_cell.angle_alpha   90.00
_cell.angle_beta   90.00
_cell.angle_gamma   90.00
#
_symmetry.space_group_name_H-M   'P 1'
#
loop_
_entity.id
_entity.type
_entity.pdbx_description
1 polymer ?
#
loop_
_entity_poly.entity_id
_entity_poly.type
_entity_poly.pdbx_seq_one_letter_code
_entity_poly.pdbx_strand_id
1 'polypeptide(L)'
;DTSSPRSKDAVVVVTYPDGSTEKIPVSVVVRTQADALTPESQDRTVDNGSTLDPKDSITNAGDLPEGTKFTFETQPSTDKPGTYTTNVIVTYPDGSVDTVPVKVTVRPLSDTTDPKGADITVDNGASVMPEDVLTNEADLPEGTTLALENPVDTSKPGQQQVTVVVTYPDGSTDKVTKTVTVRP
;
A
#
# COMPACT_ATOMS: atom_id res chain seq x y z
N ASP A 1 29.67 -28.59 12.90
CA ASP A 1 28.58 -28.13 12.06
C ASP A 1 27.99 -26.84 12.64
N THR A 2 28.10 -25.77 11.88
CA THR A 2 27.57 -24.42 12.22
C THR A 2 26.37 -24.01 11.34
N SER A 3 25.76 -24.97 10.63
CA SER A 3 24.65 -24.71 9.74
C SER A 3 23.32 -24.45 10.46
N SER A 4 23.20 -24.86 11.72
CA SER A 4 22.00 -24.62 12.52
C SER A 4 22.34 -23.84 13.79
N PRO A 5 21.50 -22.83 14.14
CA PRO A 5 21.72 -22.04 15.35
C PRO A 5 21.42 -22.88 16.60
N ARG A 6 22.36 -22.98 17.48
CA ARG A 6 22.22 -23.54 18.83
C ARG A 6 23.58 -23.56 19.54
N SER A 7 23.53 -23.81 20.82
CA SER A 7 24.72 -24.15 21.59
C SER A 7 25.14 -25.59 21.28
N LYS A 8 26.40 -25.79 20.97
CA LYS A 8 26.98 -27.09 20.63
C LYS A 8 28.19 -27.35 21.52
N ASP A 9 28.26 -28.56 22.05
CA ASP A 9 29.41 -29.03 22.81
C ASP A 9 30.47 -29.59 21.85
N ALA A 10 31.70 -29.22 22.07
CA ALA A 10 32.84 -29.73 21.34
C ALA A 10 34.01 -30.02 22.31
N VAL A 11 34.95 -30.80 21.85
CA VAL A 11 36.15 -31.12 22.61
C VAL A 11 37.34 -30.68 21.79
N VAL A 12 38.18 -29.83 22.39
CA VAL A 12 39.49 -29.49 21.83
C VAL A 12 40.51 -30.51 22.35
N VAL A 13 41.19 -31.16 21.42
CA VAL A 13 42.27 -32.10 21.76
C VAL A 13 43.59 -31.35 21.60
N VAL A 14 44.32 -31.21 22.71
CA VAL A 14 45.63 -30.62 22.71
C VAL A 14 46.66 -31.76 22.71
N THR A 15 47.56 -31.78 21.70
CA THR A 15 48.60 -32.77 21.60
C THR A 15 49.97 -32.09 21.86
N TYR A 16 50.68 -32.55 22.84
CA TYR A 16 51.99 -32.01 23.23
C TYR A 16 53.12 -32.65 22.43
N PRO A 17 54.31 -32.02 22.39
CA PRO A 17 55.44 -32.55 21.64
C PRO A 17 55.90 -33.94 22.10
N ASP A 18 55.65 -34.32 23.34
CA ASP A 18 55.96 -35.64 23.89
C ASP A 18 54.93 -36.75 23.52
N GLY A 19 53.92 -36.38 22.74
CA GLY A 19 52.87 -37.28 22.29
C GLY A 19 51.69 -37.44 23.28
N SER A 20 51.76 -36.81 24.46
CA SER A 20 50.62 -36.80 25.39
C SER A 20 49.51 -35.87 24.89
N THR A 21 48.28 -36.14 25.32
CA THR A 21 47.10 -35.39 24.89
C THR A 21 46.22 -35.01 26.07
N GLU A 22 45.59 -33.85 25.96
CA GLU A 22 44.51 -33.43 26.87
C GLU A 22 43.25 -33.12 26.06
N LYS A 23 42.12 -33.34 26.68
CA LYS A 23 40.80 -33.00 26.09
C LYS A 23 40.18 -31.90 26.91
N ILE A 24 39.79 -30.81 26.24
CA ILE A 24 39.18 -29.67 26.88
C ILE A 24 37.76 -29.54 26.30
N PRO A 25 36.72 -29.74 27.13
CA PRO A 25 35.36 -29.51 26.70
C PRO A 25 35.12 -27.99 26.48
N VAL A 26 34.50 -27.64 25.36
CA VAL A 26 34.14 -26.26 25.04
C VAL A 26 32.70 -26.22 24.56
N SER A 27 32.05 -25.08 24.77
CA SER A 27 30.74 -24.81 24.25
C SER A 27 30.82 -23.77 23.14
N VAL A 28 30.26 -24.09 21.98
CA VAL A 28 30.20 -23.19 20.84
C VAL A 28 28.76 -22.77 20.67
N VAL A 29 28.53 -21.45 20.70
CA VAL A 29 27.20 -20.89 20.44
C VAL A 29 27.13 -20.40 19.02
N VAL A 30 26.26 -20.97 18.21
CA VAL A 30 25.97 -20.50 16.86
C VAL A 30 24.78 -19.57 16.93
N ARG A 31 25.02 -18.30 16.61
CA ARG A 31 23.97 -17.27 16.63
C ARG A 31 22.99 -17.50 15.47
N THR A 32 21.74 -17.13 15.68
CA THR A 32 20.74 -17.16 14.61
C THR A 32 21.03 -16.05 13.59
N GLN A 33 20.57 -16.24 12.37
CA GLN A 33 20.64 -15.17 11.36
C GLN A 33 19.80 -13.98 11.79
N ALA A 34 18.69 -14.20 12.48
CA ALA A 34 17.87 -13.13 13.05
C ALA A 34 18.64 -12.28 14.06
N ASP A 35 19.52 -12.89 14.88
CA ASP A 35 20.37 -12.15 15.83
C ASP A 35 21.47 -11.34 15.15
N ALA A 36 21.96 -11.81 14.01
CA ALA A 36 23.09 -11.24 13.30
C ALA A 36 22.67 -10.19 12.24
N LEU A 37 21.41 -10.19 11.81
CA LEU A 37 20.91 -9.37 10.72
C LEU A 37 19.87 -8.39 11.25
N THR A 38 19.80 -7.22 10.60
CA THR A 38 18.82 -6.18 10.93
C THR A 38 18.11 -5.76 9.64
N PRO A 39 16.93 -6.31 9.37
CA PRO A 39 16.13 -5.83 8.25
C PRO A 39 15.61 -4.43 8.54
N GLU A 40 15.68 -3.57 7.54
CA GLU A 40 15.23 -2.19 7.63
C GLU A 40 13.99 -1.98 6.76
N SER A 41 13.06 -1.16 7.24
CA SER A 41 11.81 -0.92 6.57
C SER A 41 11.65 0.52 6.11
N GLN A 42 10.74 0.71 5.16
CA GLN A 42 10.25 2.01 4.72
C GLN A 42 8.74 2.02 4.69
N ASP A 43 8.16 3.21 4.92
CA ASP A 43 6.74 3.42 4.69
C ASP A 43 6.46 3.42 3.19
N ARG A 44 5.30 2.89 2.81
CA ARG A 44 4.86 2.83 1.42
C ARG A 44 3.58 3.62 1.24
N THR A 45 3.49 4.32 0.11
CA THR A 45 2.25 4.93 -0.36
C THR A 45 1.90 4.29 -1.71
N VAL A 46 0.72 3.71 -1.79
CA VAL A 46 0.26 2.99 -2.98
C VAL A 46 -1.11 3.48 -3.41
N ASP A 47 -1.46 3.21 -4.66
CA ASP A 47 -2.78 3.54 -5.20
C ASP A 47 -3.82 2.49 -4.79
N ASN A 48 -5.08 2.90 -4.79
CA ASN A 48 -6.20 1.99 -4.57
C ASN A 48 -6.14 0.82 -5.56
N GLY A 49 -6.33 -0.39 -5.05
CA GLY A 49 -6.30 -1.61 -5.86
C GLY A 49 -4.91 -2.15 -6.19
N SER A 50 -3.84 -1.53 -5.70
CA SER A 50 -2.47 -2.00 -5.94
C SER A 50 -2.21 -3.35 -5.28
N THR A 51 -1.34 -4.15 -5.91
CA THR A 51 -0.82 -5.37 -5.30
C THR A 51 0.37 -5.04 -4.41
N LEU A 52 0.36 -5.54 -3.17
CA LEU A 52 1.44 -5.33 -2.21
C LEU A 52 2.33 -6.56 -2.13
N ASP A 53 3.64 -6.33 -2.26
CA ASP A 53 4.67 -7.33 -1.98
C ASP A 53 5.39 -6.93 -0.68
N PRO A 54 5.43 -7.80 0.35
CA PRO A 54 6.07 -7.47 1.62
C PRO A 54 7.55 -7.11 1.47
N LYS A 55 8.23 -7.67 0.49
CA LYS A 55 9.64 -7.37 0.21
C LYS A 55 9.86 -5.90 -0.14
N ASP A 56 8.90 -5.24 -0.78
CA ASP A 56 9.00 -3.84 -1.17
C ASP A 56 9.04 -2.88 0.04
N SER A 57 8.58 -3.33 1.20
CA SER A 57 8.66 -2.58 2.45
C SER A 57 10.01 -2.72 3.16
N ILE A 58 10.89 -3.59 2.70
CA ILE A 58 12.21 -3.84 3.28
C ILE A 58 13.27 -3.19 2.39
N THR A 59 13.94 -2.17 2.92
CA THR A 59 14.90 -1.36 2.13
C THR A 59 16.20 -2.08 1.84
N ASN A 60 16.62 -2.99 2.72
CA ASN A 60 17.87 -3.73 2.61
C ASN A 60 17.66 -5.21 2.28
N ALA A 61 16.56 -5.53 1.60
CA ALA A 61 16.26 -6.92 1.24
C ALA A 61 17.37 -7.60 0.43
N GLY A 62 18.06 -6.83 -0.41
CA GLY A 62 19.18 -7.33 -1.20
C GLY A 62 20.42 -7.70 -0.39
N ASP A 63 20.54 -7.20 0.84
CA ASP A 63 21.65 -7.49 1.74
C ASP A 63 21.40 -8.70 2.64
N LEU A 64 20.18 -9.24 2.60
CA LEU A 64 19.78 -10.40 3.38
C LEU A 64 20.18 -11.70 2.66
N PRO A 65 20.38 -12.81 3.40
CA PRO A 65 20.82 -14.07 2.80
C PRO A 65 19.89 -14.56 1.70
N GLU A 66 20.45 -15.22 0.70
CA GLU A 66 19.68 -15.90 -0.33
C GLU A 66 18.75 -16.94 0.30
N GLY A 67 17.51 -17.01 -0.16
CA GLY A 67 16.49 -17.89 0.42
C GLY A 67 15.69 -17.27 1.56
N THR A 68 15.97 -16.01 1.93
CA THR A 68 15.15 -15.28 2.89
C THR A 68 13.74 -15.05 2.31
N LYS A 69 12.72 -15.29 3.14
CA LYS A 69 11.31 -15.13 2.76
C LYS A 69 10.68 -13.95 3.49
N PHE A 70 9.77 -13.28 2.80
CA PHE A 70 9.04 -12.13 3.31
C PHE A 70 7.54 -12.39 3.22
N THR A 71 6.85 -12.20 4.33
CA THR A 71 5.38 -12.30 4.39
C THR A 71 4.81 -11.19 5.26
N PHE A 72 3.58 -10.77 4.97
CA PHE A 72 2.85 -9.91 5.89
C PHE A 72 2.23 -10.76 7.01
N GLU A 73 2.30 -10.28 8.23
CA GLU A 73 1.57 -10.87 9.36
C GLU A 73 0.07 -10.77 9.13
N THR A 74 -0.38 -9.58 8.69
CA THR A 74 -1.73 -9.34 8.21
C THR A 74 -1.62 -8.59 6.89
N GLN A 75 -2.18 -9.17 5.80
CA GLN A 75 -2.16 -8.54 4.48
C GLN A 75 -3.01 -7.27 4.50
N PRO A 76 -2.43 -6.08 4.26
CA PRO A 76 -3.24 -4.87 4.15
C PRO A 76 -4.14 -4.92 2.93
N SER A 77 -5.38 -4.43 3.08
CA SER A 77 -6.29 -4.23 1.94
C SER A 77 -5.99 -2.90 1.26
N THR A 78 -5.91 -2.91 -0.07
CA THR A 78 -5.75 -1.70 -0.88
C THR A 78 -7.06 -1.20 -1.49
N ASP A 79 -8.20 -1.80 -1.10
CA ASP A 79 -9.51 -1.44 -1.63
C ASP A 79 -10.10 -0.17 -1.00
N LYS A 80 -9.60 0.19 0.17
CA LYS A 80 -10.08 1.37 0.91
C LYS A 80 -8.91 2.29 1.21
N PRO A 81 -9.11 3.61 1.03
CA PRO A 81 -8.08 4.58 1.38
C PRO A 81 -7.84 4.62 2.88
N GLY A 82 -6.64 4.92 3.27
CA GLY A 82 -6.24 5.03 4.67
C GLY A 82 -4.82 4.58 4.91
N THR A 83 -4.42 4.63 6.16
CA THR A 83 -3.11 4.19 6.62
C THR A 83 -3.26 2.91 7.42
N TYR A 84 -2.51 1.88 7.02
CA TYR A 84 -2.54 0.56 7.64
C TYR A 84 -1.17 0.24 8.20
N THR A 85 -1.13 -0.29 9.41
CA THR A 85 0.09 -0.78 10.03
C THR A 85 0.03 -2.30 10.14
N THR A 86 1.13 -2.96 9.81
CA THR A 86 1.28 -4.40 9.91
C THR A 86 2.75 -4.72 10.16
N ASN A 87 3.07 -5.98 10.26
CA ASN A 87 4.46 -6.43 10.35
C ASN A 87 4.82 -7.25 9.11
N VAL A 88 6.04 -7.09 8.65
CA VAL A 88 6.66 -8.01 7.70
C VAL A 88 7.42 -9.05 8.50
N ILE A 89 7.11 -10.31 8.26
CA ILE A 89 7.80 -11.46 8.85
C ILE A 89 8.93 -11.84 7.90
N VAL A 90 10.16 -11.70 8.36
CA VAL A 90 11.36 -12.06 7.61
C VAL A 90 11.84 -13.40 8.13
N THR A 91 11.79 -14.43 7.28
CA THR A 91 12.19 -15.78 7.63
C THR A 91 13.50 -16.12 6.92
N TYR A 92 14.54 -16.34 7.69
CA TYR A 92 15.87 -16.64 7.17
C TYR A 92 16.03 -18.13 6.83
N PRO A 93 17.04 -18.49 6.03
CA PRO A 93 17.30 -19.89 5.66
C PRO A 93 17.53 -20.82 6.83
N ASP A 94 18.00 -20.32 7.99
CA ASP A 94 18.19 -21.12 9.20
C ASP A 94 16.91 -21.33 10.01
N GLY A 95 15.78 -20.80 9.53
CA GLY A 95 14.47 -20.88 10.19
C GLY A 95 14.23 -19.80 11.25
N SER A 96 15.22 -18.97 11.55
CA SER A 96 15.03 -17.84 12.46
C SER A 96 14.22 -16.73 11.79
N VAL A 97 13.59 -15.89 12.60
CA VAL A 97 12.59 -14.91 12.13
C VAL A 97 12.85 -13.56 12.76
N ASP A 98 12.75 -12.51 11.95
CA ASP A 98 12.57 -11.14 12.43
C ASP A 98 11.17 -10.63 12.08
N THR A 99 10.65 -9.75 12.93
CA THR A 99 9.37 -9.09 12.72
C THR A 99 9.62 -7.59 12.59
N VAL A 100 9.24 -7.01 11.46
CA VAL A 100 9.53 -5.61 11.12
C VAL A 100 8.21 -4.86 10.98
N PRO A 101 7.95 -3.84 11.80
CA PRO A 101 6.74 -3.02 11.65
C PRO A 101 6.85 -2.17 10.39
N VAL A 102 5.76 -2.11 9.63
CA VAL A 102 5.66 -1.34 8.39
C VAL A 102 4.33 -0.58 8.33
N LYS A 103 4.33 0.51 7.59
CA LYS A 103 3.16 1.34 7.34
C LYS A 103 2.91 1.43 5.85
N VAL A 104 1.65 1.20 5.46
CA VAL A 104 1.19 1.33 4.08
C VAL A 104 0.05 2.33 4.04
N THR A 105 0.19 3.37 3.23
CA THR A 105 -0.87 4.36 2.98
C THR A 105 -1.46 4.10 1.60
N VAL A 106 -2.77 3.91 1.55
CA VAL A 106 -3.52 3.71 0.30
C VAL A 106 -4.16 5.05 -0.06
N ARG A 107 -3.80 5.59 -1.22
CA ARG A 107 -4.37 6.85 -1.71
C ARG A 107 -5.80 6.65 -2.17
N PRO A 108 -6.70 7.62 -1.88
CA PRO A 108 -8.06 7.55 -2.40
C PRO A 108 -8.09 7.72 -3.92
N LEU A 109 -9.12 7.19 -4.56
CA LEU A 109 -9.34 7.35 -6.00
C LEU A 109 -9.51 8.82 -6.39
N SER A 110 -10.02 9.68 -5.51
CA SER A 110 -10.10 11.12 -5.74
C SER A 110 -8.74 11.78 -5.96
N ASP A 111 -7.67 11.25 -5.38
CA ASP A 111 -6.31 11.79 -5.58
C ASP A 111 -5.71 11.38 -6.92
N THR A 112 -6.15 10.27 -7.49
CA THR A 112 -5.60 9.71 -8.73
C THR A 112 -6.51 9.86 -9.94
N THR A 113 -7.73 10.38 -9.75
CA THR A 113 -8.73 10.58 -10.79
C THR A 113 -9.01 12.08 -10.94
N ASP A 114 -9.18 12.54 -12.16
CA ASP A 114 -9.45 13.95 -12.48
C ASP A 114 -10.73 14.06 -13.33
N PRO A 115 -11.90 14.17 -12.67
CA PRO A 115 -13.15 14.36 -13.41
C PRO A 115 -13.17 15.75 -14.04
N LYS A 116 -13.58 15.82 -15.31
CA LYS A 116 -13.62 17.05 -16.10
C LYS A 116 -15.03 17.35 -16.53
N GLY A 117 -15.36 18.62 -16.58
CA GLY A 117 -16.66 19.09 -17.04
C GLY A 117 -16.55 20.28 -17.97
N ALA A 118 -17.69 20.65 -18.54
CA ALA A 118 -17.82 21.82 -19.40
C ALA A 118 -19.06 22.62 -19.03
N ASP A 119 -19.02 23.91 -19.33
CA ASP A 119 -20.22 24.76 -19.30
C ASP A 119 -21.21 24.28 -20.35
N ILE A 120 -22.49 24.31 -20.02
CA ILE A 120 -23.55 23.86 -20.92
C ILE A 120 -24.62 24.94 -21.10
N THR A 121 -25.31 24.87 -22.24
CA THR A 121 -26.46 25.72 -22.53
C THR A 121 -27.67 24.82 -22.77
N VAL A 122 -28.77 25.10 -22.07
CA VAL A 122 -30.00 24.33 -22.15
C VAL A 122 -31.19 25.23 -22.46
N ASP A 123 -32.24 24.62 -22.95
CA ASP A 123 -33.50 25.34 -23.18
C ASP A 123 -34.30 25.52 -21.90
N ASN A 124 -35.17 26.51 -21.87
CA ASN A 124 -36.06 26.73 -20.75
C ASN A 124 -36.90 25.48 -20.47
N GLY A 125 -36.94 25.03 -19.22
CA GLY A 125 -37.68 23.84 -18.80
C GLY A 125 -36.97 22.51 -19.08
N ALA A 126 -35.75 22.52 -19.63
CA ALA A 126 -34.99 21.29 -19.87
C ALA A 126 -34.52 20.67 -18.55
N SER A 127 -34.39 19.36 -18.53
CA SER A 127 -33.75 18.65 -17.41
C SER A 127 -32.26 18.70 -17.57
N VAL A 128 -31.52 18.89 -16.45
CA VAL A 128 -30.07 18.83 -16.41
C VAL A 128 -29.66 17.65 -15.54
N MET A 129 -28.90 16.73 -16.13
CA MET A 129 -28.36 15.56 -15.48
C MET A 129 -26.87 15.79 -15.20
N PRO A 130 -26.30 15.15 -14.17
CA PRO A 130 -24.86 15.30 -13.90
C PRO A 130 -23.99 14.87 -15.08
N GLU A 131 -24.41 13.85 -15.84
CA GLU A 131 -23.71 13.37 -17.04
C GLU A 131 -23.61 14.41 -18.16
N ASP A 132 -24.57 15.35 -18.20
CA ASP A 132 -24.55 16.42 -19.22
C ASP A 132 -23.40 17.40 -19.00
N VAL A 133 -22.92 17.52 -17.79
CA VAL A 133 -21.87 18.45 -17.36
C VAL A 133 -20.47 17.83 -17.47
N LEU A 134 -20.34 16.54 -17.16
CA LEU A 134 -19.07 15.86 -17.24
C LEU A 134 -18.68 15.52 -18.67
N THR A 135 -17.38 15.67 -18.98
CA THR A 135 -16.83 15.40 -20.31
C THR A 135 -16.03 14.10 -20.40
N ASN A 136 -15.63 13.52 -19.27
CA ASN A 136 -14.78 12.34 -19.24
C ASN A 136 -15.37 11.22 -18.35
N GLU A 137 -16.68 11.11 -18.27
CA GLU A 137 -17.36 10.09 -17.47
C GLU A 137 -16.86 8.67 -17.79
N ALA A 138 -16.62 8.37 -19.07
CA ALA A 138 -16.15 7.06 -19.51
C ALA A 138 -14.76 6.69 -18.98
N ASP A 139 -13.97 7.68 -18.57
CA ASP A 139 -12.61 7.48 -18.04
C ASP A 139 -12.61 7.28 -16.52
N LEU A 140 -13.76 7.42 -15.86
CA LEU A 140 -13.87 7.27 -14.42
C LEU A 140 -13.92 5.79 -14.03
N PRO A 141 -13.46 5.44 -12.81
CA PRO A 141 -13.51 4.05 -12.36
C PRO A 141 -14.92 3.45 -12.38
N GLU A 142 -15.01 2.18 -12.70
CA GLU A 142 -16.29 1.44 -12.65
C GLU A 142 -16.88 1.51 -11.23
N GLY A 143 -18.19 1.72 -11.16
CA GLY A 143 -18.88 1.90 -9.88
C GLY A 143 -18.92 3.35 -9.38
N THR A 144 -18.34 4.30 -10.13
CA THR A 144 -18.45 5.72 -9.82
C THR A 144 -19.90 6.17 -9.99
N THR A 145 -20.39 6.95 -9.02
CA THR A 145 -21.72 7.54 -9.05
C THR A 145 -21.66 9.05 -9.16
N LEU A 146 -22.62 9.64 -9.85
CA LEU A 146 -22.71 11.07 -10.11
C LEU A 146 -24.00 11.62 -9.51
N ALA A 147 -23.93 12.80 -8.92
CA ALA A 147 -25.10 13.51 -8.42
C ALA A 147 -24.90 15.02 -8.54
N LEU A 148 -25.98 15.76 -8.70
CA LEU A 148 -25.94 17.22 -8.56
C LEU A 148 -26.01 17.58 -7.08
N GLU A 149 -25.14 18.48 -6.64
CA GLU A 149 -25.15 18.96 -5.25
C GLU A 149 -26.47 19.68 -4.92
N ASN A 150 -26.94 20.50 -5.89
CA ASN A 150 -28.24 21.16 -5.82
C ASN A 150 -28.96 21.03 -7.17
N PRO A 151 -30.30 20.98 -7.16
CA PRO A 151 -31.06 20.98 -8.42
C PRO A 151 -30.80 22.24 -9.22
N VAL A 152 -30.81 22.11 -10.55
CA VAL A 152 -30.70 23.24 -11.48
C VAL A 152 -32.12 23.70 -11.81
N ASP A 153 -32.39 25.01 -11.60
CA ASP A 153 -33.65 25.62 -11.98
C ASP A 153 -33.58 26.12 -13.41
N THR A 154 -34.20 25.41 -14.34
CA THR A 154 -34.26 25.78 -15.75
C THR A 154 -35.55 26.52 -16.13
N SER A 155 -36.39 26.88 -15.16
CA SER A 155 -37.67 27.59 -15.42
C SER A 155 -37.46 29.06 -15.77
N LYS A 156 -36.29 29.59 -15.52
CA LYS A 156 -35.93 31.00 -15.76
C LYS A 156 -34.66 31.13 -16.60
N PRO A 157 -34.69 31.98 -17.61
CA PRO A 157 -33.47 32.27 -18.37
C PRO A 157 -32.39 32.89 -17.49
N GLY A 158 -31.14 32.56 -17.79
CA GLY A 158 -29.96 33.15 -17.12
C GLY A 158 -28.89 32.10 -16.85
N GLN A 159 -27.86 32.51 -16.17
CA GLN A 159 -26.73 31.67 -15.80
C GLN A 159 -26.81 31.28 -14.33
N GLN A 160 -26.51 30.03 -14.05
CA GLN A 160 -26.36 29.53 -12.71
C GLN A 160 -25.21 28.52 -12.65
N GLN A 161 -24.64 28.38 -11.48
CA GLN A 161 -23.59 27.37 -11.25
C GLN A 161 -24.23 26.04 -10.89
N VAL A 162 -23.61 24.99 -11.41
CA VAL A 162 -23.95 23.59 -11.09
C VAL A 162 -22.71 22.88 -10.57
N THR A 163 -22.86 22.13 -9.52
CA THR A 163 -21.79 21.30 -8.97
C THR A 163 -22.19 19.83 -9.07
N VAL A 164 -21.36 19.08 -9.76
CA VAL A 164 -21.48 17.61 -9.83
C VAL A 164 -20.60 17.01 -8.74
N VAL A 165 -21.18 16.17 -7.91
CA VAL A 165 -20.47 15.38 -6.90
C VAL A 165 -20.18 14.02 -7.51
N VAL A 166 -18.89 13.69 -7.64
CA VAL A 166 -18.41 12.42 -8.16
C VAL A 166 -18.01 11.56 -6.97
N THR A 167 -18.68 10.43 -6.78
CA THR A 167 -18.38 9.49 -5.68
C THR A 167 -17.80 8.22 -6.25
N TYR A 168 -16.56 7.92 -5.87
CA TYR A 168 -15.84 6.75 -6.35
C TYR A 168 -16.18 5.49 -5.55
N PRO A 169 -15.86 4.29 -6.08
CA PRO A 169 -16.16 3.03 -5.39
C PRO A 169 -15.54 2.90 -4.00
N ASP A 170 -14.44 3.59 -3.73
CA ASP A 170 -13.77 3.59 -2.43
C ASP A 170 -14.39 4.57 -1.42
N GLY A 171 -15.44 5.29 -1.81
CA GLY A 171 -16.14 6.28 -0.98
C GLY A 171 -15.54 7.68 -1.03
N SER A 172 -14.39 7.88 -1.69
CA SER A 172 -13.82 9.20 -1.90
C SER A 172 -14.62 10.00 -2.92
N THR A 173 -14.53 11.32 -2.87
CA THR A 173 -15.35 12.20 -3.71
C THR A 173 -14.53 13.32 -4.33
N ASP A 174 -14.97 13.75 -5.52
CA ASP A 174 -14.55 14.99 -6.17
C ASP A 174 -15.77 15.83 -6.52
N LYS A 175 -15.56 17.12 -6.69
CA LYS A 175 -16.60 18.06 -7.13
C LYS A 175 -16.15 18.79 -8.39
N VAL A 176 -17.06 18.88 -9.35
CA VAL A 176 -16.85 19.63 -10.59
C VAL A 176 -17.91 20.71 -10.69
N THR A 177 -17.50 21.98 -10.68
CA THR A 177 -18.39 23.13 -10.78
C THR A 177 -18.30 23.78 -12.16
N LYS A 178 -19.44 23.93 -12.83
CA LYS A 178 -19.56 24.54 -14.14
C LYS A 178 -20.77 25.47 -14.19
N THR A 179 -20.90 26.20 -15.29
CA THR A 179 -22.01 27.12 -15.52
C THR A 179 -23.03 26.50 -16.45
N VAL A 180 -24.31 26.56 -16.04
CA VAL A 180 -25.45 26.23 -16.91
C VAL A 180 -26.10 27.55 -17.34
N THR A 181 -26.24 27.73 -18.65
CA THR A 181 -26.96 28.88 -19.24
C THR A 181 -28.30 28.39 -19.75
N VAL A 182 -29.37 28.96 -19.22
CA VAL A 182 -30.73 28.69 -19.67
C VAL A 182 -31.15 29.75 -20.69
N ARG A 183 -31.50 29.32 -21.88
CA ARG A 183 -31.96 30.20 -22.95
C ARG A 183 -33.29 30.83 -22.61
N PRO A 184 -33.53 32.08 -23.09
CA PRO A 184 -34.81 32.72 -22.98
C PRO A 184 -35.90 32.02 -23.81
#